data_4a9c5c5eea423aa87a206c325b0e2873
#
_entry.id   4a9c5c5eea423aa87a206c325b0e2873
#
_cell.length_a   1.000
_cell.length_b   1.000
_cell.length_c   1.000
_cell.angle_alpha   90.00
_cell.angle_beta   90.00
_cell.angle_gamma   90.00
#
_symmetry.space_group_name_H-M   'P 1'
#
loop_
_entity.id
_entity.type
_entity.pdbx_description
1 polymer ?
#
loop_
_entity_poly.entity_id
_entity_poly.type
_entity_poly.pdbx_seq_one_letter_code
_entity_poly.pdbx_strand_id
1 'polypeptide(L)'
;DGDWSSDVCSSDLCLCEKLQSLLNFEISIEGKHVYTSASMGITVFPDDGDKTSILLKNADTSMYSSKYSGRAKYSFFNKTMSEVVVRRAEIEKGLRSALENNELEIYYQPQIDIINNKIKGFEALLRWDSSELGRICPAEFIPVAEQSGLLIPMGDWIMRTEIGRASCRE
;
A
#
# COMPACT_ATOMS: atom_id res chain seq x y z
N ASP A 1 -9.90 22.47 -5.58
CA ASP A 1 -10.99 21.91 -4.77
C ASP A 1 -12.26 21.97 -5.59
N GLY A 2 -12.45 20.98 -6.47
CA GLY A 2 -13.70 20.83 -7.22
C GLY A 2 -14.77 20.30 -6.28
N ASP A 3 -15.84 21.04 -6.10
CA ASP A 3 -17.00 20.61 -5.35
C ASP A 3 -17.74 19.51 -6.14
N TRP A 4 -17.38 18.27 -5.87
CA TRP A 4 -17.94 17.04 -6.47
C TRP A 4 -19.40 16.78 -6.02
N SER A 5 -19.93 17.63 -5.13
CA SER A 5 -21.24 17.43 -4.51
C SER A 5 -22.43 17.78 -5.40
N SER A 6 -22.21 18.48 -6.52
CA SER A 6 -23.32 18.98 -7.36
C SER A 6 -23.80 18.00 -8.42
N ASP A 7 -22.93 17.08 -8.90
CA ASP A 7 -23.24 16.22 -10.05
C ASP A 7 -23.51 14.74 -9.67
N VAL A 8 -23.11 14.33 -8.48
CA VAL A 8 -23.42 13.00 -7.95
C VAL A 8 -24.73 13.05 -7.19
N CYS A 9 -25.76 12.42 -7.74
CA CYS A 9 -27.06 12.34 -7.09
C CYS A 9 -26.94 11.59 -5.75
N SER A 10 -27.63 12.07 -4.73
CA SER A 10 -27.68 11.41 -3.42
C SER A 10 -28.15 9.95 -3.50
N SER A 11 -28.89 9.59 -4.56
CA SER A 11 -29.31 8.23 -4.88
C SER A 11 -28.15 7.33 -5.27
N ASP A 12 -27.12 7.86 -5.94
CA ASP A 12 -25.96 7.09 -6.42
C ASP A 12 -25.03 6.74 -5.28
N LEU A 13 -24.82 7.68 -4.35
CA LEU A 13 -24.09 7.43 -3.09
C LEU A 13 -24.81 6.39 -2.23
N CYS A 14 -26.12 6.51 -2.09
CA CYS A 14 -26.95 5.53 -1.37
C CYS A 14 -26.86 4.14 -2.00
N LEU A 15 -26.77 4.05 -3.33
CA LEU A 15 -26.56 2.77 -4.03
C LEU A 15 -25.20 2.18 -3.70
N CYS A 16 -24.13 2.98 -3.70
CA CYS A 16 -22.78 2.52 -3.34
C CYS A 16 -22.71 2.00 -1.91
N GLU A 17 -23.29 2.71 -0.96
CA GLU A 17 -23.38 2.30 0.44
C GLU A 17 -24.17 1.01 0.61
N LYS A 18 -25.29 0.89 -0.10
CA LYS A 18 -26.13 -0.30 -0.09
C LYS A 18 -25.42 -1.52 -0.68
N LEU A 19 -24.73 -1.35 -1.81
CA LEU A 19 -23.94 -2.42 -2.41
C LEU A 19 -22.81 -2.84 -1.47
N GLN A 20 -22.15 -1.89 -0.83
CA GLN A 20 -21.08 -2.17 0.12
C GLN A 20 -21.59 -2.94 1.33
N SER A 21 -22.72 -2.56 1.90
CA SER A 21 -23.33 -3.27 3.02
C SER A 21 -23.74 -4.71 2.66
N LEU A 22 -24.22 -4.92 1.43
CA LEU A 22 -24.60 -6.24 0.94
C LEU A 22 -23.41 -7.16 0.65
N LEU A 23 -22.25 -6.58 0.33
CA LEU A 23 -21.03 -7.33 0.00
C LEU A 23 -20.10 -7.53 1.21
N ASN A 24 -20.34 -6.83 2.31
CA ASN A 24 -19.63 -7.00 3.58
C ASN A 24 -20.39 -8.02 4.44
N PHE A 25 -20.09 -9.30 4.28
CA PHE A 25 -20.72 -10.36 5.06
C PHE A 25 -19.72 -11.45 5.44
N GLU A 26 -20.07 -12.18 6.47
CA GLU A 26 -19.32 -13.31 6.97
C GLU A 26 -19.76 -14.60 6.28
N ILE A 27 -18.80 -15.40 5.84
CA ILE A 27 -19.02 -16.73 5.28
C ILE A 27 -18.35 -17.74 6.20
N SER A 28 -19.09 -18.78 6.61
CA SER A 28 -18.51 -19.92 7.31
C SER A 28 -18.17 -21.02 6.30
N ILE A 29 -16.87 -21.33 6.17
CA ILE A 29 -16.35 -22.39 5.30
C ILE A 29 -15.63 -23.39 6.18
N GLU A 30 -16.13 -24.62 6.26
CA GLU A 30 -15.54 -25.71 7.07
C GLU A 30 -15.25 -25.31 8.53
N GLY A 31 -16.14 -24.52 9.14
CA GLY A 31 -16.00 -24.02 10.51
C GLY A 31 -15.04 -22.85 10.68
N LYS A 32 -14.50 -22.31 9.59
CA LYS A 32 -13.70 -21.08 9.60
C LYS A 32 -14.55 -19.91 9.15
N HIS A 33 -14.47 -18.80 9.88
CA HIS A 33 -15.17 -17.58 9.56
C HIS A 33 -14.31 -16.71 8.65
N VAL A 34 -14.80 -16.41 7.44
CA VAL A 34 -14.15 -15.57 6.43
C VAL A 34 -15.02 -14.34 6.20
N TYR A 35 -14.43 -13.15 6.33
CA TYR A 35 -15.11 -11.89 6.06
C TYR A 35 -14.84 -11.45 4.63
N THR A 36 -15.90 -11.21 3.87
CA THR A 36 -15.82 -10.64 2.52
C THR A 36 -15.92 -9.12 2.58
N SER A 37 -15.29 -8.45 1.65
CA SER A 37 -15.46 -7.02 1.47
C SER A 37 -15.23 -6.63 0.00
N ALA A 38 -15.90 -5.57 -0.46
CA ALA A 38 -15.74 -5.04 -1.80
C ALA A 38 -15.14 -3.64 -1.75
N SER A 39 -14.25 -3.37 -2.70
CA SER A 39 -13.79 -2.02 -3.00
C SER A 39 -14.37 -1.59 -4.34
N MET A 40 -14.88 -0.37 -4.43
CA MET A 40 -15.52 0.14 -5.64
C MET A 40 -14.81 1.40 -6.12
N GLY A 41 -14.69 1.52 -7.45
CA GLY A 41 -14.25 2.74 -8.11
C GLY A 41 -15.40 3.37 -8.88
N ILE A 42 -15.51 4.67 -8.78
CA ILE A 42 -16.59 5.46 -9.37
C ILE A 42 -16.00 6.49 -10.32
N THR A 43 -16.58 6.61 -11.48
CA THR A 43 -16.30 7.66 -12.49
C THR A 43 -17.55 8.36 -12.89
N VAL A 44 -17.45 9.65 -13.18
CA VAL A 44 -18.56 10.51 -13.58
C VAL A 44 -18.39 10.88 -15.06
N PHE A 45 -19.42 10.64 -15.88
CA PHE A 45 -19.45 11.09 -17.26
C PHE A 45 -20.05 12.50 -17.31
N PRO A 46 -19.52 13.43 -18.12
CA PRO A 46 -18.34 13.28 -18.99
C PRO A 46 -17.00 13.65 -18.34
N ASP A 47 -16.96 14.06 -17.09
CA ASP A 47 -15.82 14.69 -16.43
C ASP A 47 -14.61 13.78 -16.32
N ASP A 48 -14.83 12.49 -16.06
CA ASP A 48 -13.78 11.49 -15.93
C ASP A 48 -13.48 10.77 -17.26
N GLY A 49 -14.16 11.13 -18.34
CA GLY A 49 -13.91 10.60 -19.67
C GLY A 49 -15.12 10.68 -20.60
N ASP A 50 -14.83 10.84 -21.89
CA ASP A 50 -15.82 10.93 -22.98
C ASP A 50 -16.08 9.57 -23.67
N LYS A 51 -15.31 8.54 -23.33
CA LYS A 51 -15.40 7.19 -23.92
C LYS A 51 -15.49 6.13 -22.82
N THR A 52 -16.27 5.10 -23.08
CA THR A 52 -16.45 3.97 -22.15
C THR A 52 -15.12 3.35 -21.72
N SER A 53 -14.15 3.22 -22.63
CA SER A 53 -12.83 2.66 -22.32
C SER A 53 -12.03 3.52 -21.33
N ILE A 54 -12.18 4.85 -21.41
CA ILE A 54 -11.54 5.79 -20.49
C ILE A 54 -12.22 5.71 -19.12
N LEU A 55 -13.54 5.74 -19.10
CA LEU A 55 -14.32 5.65 -17.85
C LEU A 55 -14.01 4.33 -17.11
N LEU A 56 -14.01 3.20 -17.80
CA LEU A 56 -13.68 1.91 -17.19
C LEU A 56 -12.25 1.88 -16.64
N LYS A 57 -11.26 2.40 -17.39
CA LYS A 57 -9.88 2.50 -16.92
C LYS A 57 -9.78 3.36 -15.65
N ASN A 58 -10.46 4.49 -15.63
CA ASN A 58 -10.44 5.42 -14.50
C ASN A 58 -11.20 4.86 -13.30
N ALA A 59 -12.29 4.13 -13.50
CA ALA A 59 -13.00 3.40 -12.45
C ALA A 59 -12.12 2.30 -11.83
N ASP A 60 -11.38 1.55 -12.66
CA ASP A 60 -10.45 0.53 -12.19
C ASP A 60 -9.31 1.17 -11.35
N THR A 61 -8.77 2.30 -11.79
CA THR A 61 -7.76 3.08 -11.06
C THR A 61 -8.28 3.52 -9.68
N SER A 62 -9.51 4.04 -9.60
CA SER A 62 -10.10 4.47 -8.33
C SER A 62 -10.45 3.30 -7.42
N MET A 63 -10.92 2.17 -7.97
CA MET A 63 -11.12 0.93 -7.22
C MET A 63 -9.80 0.42 -6.62
N TYR A 64 -8.73 0.46 -7.40
CA TYR A 64 -7.40 0.08 -6.92
C TYR A 64 -6.94 0.98 -5.77
N SER A 65 -7.13 2.29 -5.89
CA SER A 65 -6.88 3.26 -4.82
C SER A 65 -7.67 2.93 -3.55
N SER A 66 -8.95 2.56 -3.68
CA SER A 66 -9.78 2.12 -2.57
C SER A 66 -9.24 0.89 -1.86
N LYS A 67 -8.74 -0.11 -2.60
CA LYS A 67 -8.13 -1.32 -2.03
C LYS A 67 -6.93 -0.99 -1.16
N TYR A 68 -6.12 -0.03 -1.58
CA TYR A 68 -4.90 0.35 -0.86
C TYR A 68 -5.14 1.29 0.31
N SER A 69 -6.17 2.11 0.25
CA SER A 69 -6.51 3.04 1.33
C SER A 69 -7.30 2.42 2.49
N GLY A 70 -7.32 1.09 2.62
CA GLY A 70 -7.94 0.37 3.74
C GLY A 70 -9.07 -0.58 3.36
N ARG A 71 -9.31 -0.83 2.06
CA ARG A 71 -10.35 -1.74 1.54
C ARG A 71 -11.78 -1.40 2.00
N ALA A 72 -12.76 -2.19 1.58
CA ALA A 72 -14.14 -2.08 2.03
C ALA A 72 -14.74 -0.67 1.92
N LYS A 73 -14.42 0.06 0.85
CA LYS A 73 -14.94 1.41 0.58
C LYS A 73 -15.04 1.71 -0.90
N TYR A 74 -15.73 2.79 -1.24
CA TYR A 74 -15.74 3.34 -2.59
C TYR A 74 -14.85 4.58 -2.68
N SER A 75 -14.36 4.87 -3.87
CA SER A 75 -13.63 6.10 -4.17
C SER A 75 -14.06 6.63 -5.54
N PHE A 76 -14.24 7.94 -5.63
CA PHE A 76 -14.35 8.62 -6.91
C PHE A 76 -12.98 8.73 -7.57
N PHE A 77 -12.97 8.67 -8.89
CA PHE A 77 -11.73 8.87 -9.63
C PHE A 77 -11.20 10.29 -9.40
N ASN A 78 -9.89 10.39 -9.29
CA ASN A 78 -9.15 11.64 -9.29
C ASN A 78 -7.89 11.43 -10.12
N LYS A 79 -7.51 12.40 -10.92
CA LYS A 79 -6.33 12.33 -11.82
C LYS A 79 -5.03 11.96 -11.06
N THR A 80 -4.87 12.45 -9.83
CA THR A 80 -3.70 12.11 -8.99
C THR A 80 -3.63 10.63 -8.62
N MET A 81 -4.75 9.90 -8.62
CA MET A 81 -4.76 8.45 -8.34
C MET A 81 -4.01 7.65 -9.39
N SER A 82 -4.00 8.11 -10.65
CA SER A 82 -3.25 7.45 -11.71
C SER A 82 -1.74 7.49 -11.43
N GLU A 83 -1.23 8.60 -10.94
CA GLU A 83 0.18 8.75 -10.57
C GLU A 83 0.56 7.83 -9.40
N VAL A 84 -0.30 7.75 -8.39
CA VAL A 84 -0.11 6.86 -7.23
C VAL A 84 -0.07 5.40 -7.66
N VAL A 85 -0.97 4.97 -8.55
CA VAL A 85 -1.01 3.59 -9.05
C VAL A 85 0.24 3.26 -9.88
N VAL A 86 0.67 4.17 -10.76
CA VAL A 86 1.90 3.99 -11.55
C VAL A 86 3.12 3.92 -10.63
N ARG A 87 3.27 4.88 -9.72
CA ARG A 87 4.37 4.94 -8.77
C ARG A 87 4.48 3.66 -7.94
N ARG A 88 3.36 3.14 -7.50
CA ARG A 88 3.30 1.90 -6.74
C ARG A 88 3.73 0.68 -7.55
N ALA A 89 3.32 0.59 -8.82
CA ALA A 89 3.75 -0.48 -9.70
C ALA A 89 5.27 -0.44 -9.97
N GLU A 90 5.85 0.76 -10.08
CA GLU A 90 7.30 0.96 -10.20
C GLU A 90 8.03 0.46 -8.94
N ILE A 91 7.52 0.83 -7.75
CA ILE A 91 8.06 0.38 -6.46
C ILE A 91 7.98 -1.14 -6.36
N GLU A 92 6.83 -1.75 -6.66
CA GLU A 92 6.68 -3.20 -6.60
C GLU A 92 7.66 -3.91 -7.54
N LYS A 93 7.79 -3.41 -8.76
CA LYS A 93 8.75 -3.94 -9.74
C LYS A 93 10.19 -3.84 -9.22
N GLY A 94 10.60 -2.68 -8.70
CA GLY A 94 11.95 -2.47 -8.19
C GLY A 94 12.25 -3.32 -6.96
N LEU A 95 11.29 -3.48 -6.03
CA LEU A 95 11.46 -4.30 -4.83
C LEU A 95 11.74 -5.78 -5.13
N ARG A 96 11.23 -6.32 -6.23
CA ARG A 96 11.47 -7.72 -6.61
C ARG A 96 12.94 -8.02 -6.86
N SER A 97 13.69 -7.04 -7.35
CA SER A 97 15.13 -7.15 -7.63
C SER A 97 16.01 -6.47 -6.57
N ALA A 98 15.44 -5.71 -5.64
CA ALA A 98 16.20 -4.92 -4.67
C ALA A 98 17.14 -5.75 -3.78
N LEU A 99 16.72 -6.98 -3.41
CA LEU A 99 17.55 -7.91 -2.63
C LEU A 99 18.75 -8.43 -3.45
N GLU A 100 18.50 -8.79 -4.70
CA GLU A 100 19.55 -9.32 -5.61
C GLU A 100 20.54 -8.23 -6.01
N ASN A 101 20.05 -7.00 -6.16
CA ASN A 101 20.86 -5.85 -6.54
C ASN A 101 21.61 -5.19 -5.36
N ASN A 102 21.44 -5.70 -4.12
CA ASN A 102 22.00 -5.10 -2.90
C ASN A 102 21.58 -3.62 -2.71
N GLU A 103 20.34 -3.30 -3.03
CA GLU A 103 19.78 -1.95 -2.91
C GLU A 103 19.16 -1.69 -1.52
N LEU A 104 19.07 -2.72 -0.66
CA LEU A 104 18.54 -2.61 0.70
C LEU A 104 19.67 -2.50 1.72
N GLU A 105 19.51 -1.57 2.66
CA GLU A 105 20.43 -1.34 3.76
C GLU A 105 19.68 -1.26 5.09
N ILE A 106 20.40 -1.62 6.18
CA ILE A 106 19.87 -1.49 7.54
C ILE A 106 20.63 -0.38 8.25
N TYR A 107 19.89 0.64 8.69
CA TYR A 107 20.41 1.71 9.54
C TYR A 107 20.00 1.44 10.98
N TYR A 108 20.83 1.90 11.93
CA TYR A 108 20.59 1.72 13.36
C TYR A 108 20.37 3.04 14.03
N GLN A 109 19.23 3.19 14.70
CA GLN A 109 18.95 4.34 15.53
C GLN A 109 19.13 3.97 17.01
N PRO A 110 20.02 4.65 17.77
CA PRO A 110 20.21 4.34 19.17
C PRO A 110 19.00 4.75 20.01
N GLN A 111 18.58 3.86 20.90
CA GLN A 111 17.57 4.13 21.92
C GLN A 111 18.28 4.45 23.23
N ILE A 112 18.05 5.64 23.77
CA ILE A 112 18.72 6.16 24.96
C ILE A 112 17.75 6.08 26.14
N ASP A 113 18.20 5.45 27.24
CA ASP A 113 17.55 5.57 28.55
C ASP A 113 17.81 6.96 29.09
N ILE A 114 16.75 7.79 29.15
CA ILE A 114 16.84 9.20 29.55
C ILE A 114 17.21 9.33 31.04
N ILE A 115 16.85 8.34 31.87
CA ILE A 115 17.10 8.37 33.33
C ILE A 115 18.59 8.11 33.61
N ASN A 116 19.15 7.09 32.92
CA ASN A 116 20.51 6.63 33.17
C ASN A 116 21.53 7.19 32.18
N ASN A 117 21.05 7.92 31.16
CA ASN A 117 21.85 8.47 30.04
C ASN A 117 22.74 7.40 29.36
N LYS A 118 22.18 6.22 29.15
CA LYS A 118 22.87 5.07 28.53
C LYS A 118 22.09 4.56 27.32
N ILE A 119 22.83 4.02 26.35
CA ILE A 119 22.23 3.32 25.23
C ILE A 119 21.57 2.03 25.76
N LYS A 120 20.26 1.88 25.58
CA LYS A 120 19.48 0.71 25.94
C LYS A 120 19.42 -0.32 24.81
N GLY A 121 19.49 0.16 23.55
CA GLY A 121 19.39 -0.69 22.37
C GLY A 121 19.50 0.13 21.09
N PHE A 122 19.27 -0.54 19.98
CA PHE A 122 19.22 0.08 18.66
C PHE A 122 17.96 -0.39 17.95
N GLU A 123 17.34 0.51 17.22
CA GLU A 123 16.26 0.19 16.29
C GLU A 123 16.84 0.00 14.90
N ALA A 124 16.58 -1.18 14.30
CA ALA A 124 16.98 -1.48 12.93
C ALA A 124 15.96 -0.90 11.95
N LEU A 125 16.39 0.03 11.13
CA LEU A 125 15.56 0.78 10.21
C LEU A 125 15.96 0.48 8.78
N LEU A 126 15.08 -0.20 8.04
CA LEU A 126 15.31 -0.54 6.65
C LEU A 126 15.37 0.72 5.76
N ARG A 127 16.31 0.73 4.83
CA ARG A 127 16.47 1.75 3.81
C ARG A 127 16.55 1.09 2.45
N TRP A 128 16.03 1.76 1.45
CA TRP A 128 16.11 1.32 0.06
C TRP A 128 16.61 2.47 -0.81
N ASP A 129 17.73 2.21 -1.48
CA ASP A 129 18.34 3.12 -2.44
C ASP A 129 18.35 2.43 -3.80
N SER A 130 17.28 2.64 -4.56
CA SER A 130 17.08 2.01 -5.86
C SER A 130 17.91 2.69 -6.93
N SER A 131 18.58 1.90 -7.76
CA SER A 131 19.35 2.39 -8.91
C SER A 131 18.50 3.12 -9.96
N GLU A 132 17.21 2.74 -10.07
CA GLU A 132 16.27 3.33 -11.04
C GLU A 132 15.43 4.46 -10.41
N LEU A 133 15.00 4.30 -9.15
CA LEU A 133 14.01 5.17 -8.49
C LEU A 133 14.64 6.13 -7.48
N GLY A 134 15.94 5.96 -7.17
CA GLY A 134 16.62 6.69 -6.11
C GLY A 134 16.21 6.24 -4.72
N ARG A 135 16.44 7.09 -3.72
CA ARG A 135 16.10 6.78 -2.33
C ARG A 135 14.60 6.82 -2.08
N ILE A 136 14.04 5.70 -1.62
CA ILE A 136 12.61 5.54 -1.36
C ILE A 136 12.36 5.45 0.14
N CYS A 137 11.36 6.19 0.61
CA CYS A 137 10.99 6.22 2.02
C CYS A 137 10.37 4.88 2.46
N PRO A 138 10.73 4.33 3.65
CA PRO A 138 10.10 3.13 4.18
C PRO A 138 8.57 3.19 4.26
N ALA A 139 8.00 4.35 4.58
CA ALA A 139 6.55 4.55 4.59
C ALA A 139 5.91 4.37 3.21
N GLU A 140 6.67 4.49 2.12
CA GLU A 140 6.20 4.30 0.75
C GLU A 140 6.33 2.84 0.30
N PHE A 141 7.47 2.19 0.54
CA PHE A 141 7.71 0.85 0.00
C PHE A 141 7.29 -0.32 0.92
N ILE A 142 7.29 -0.14 2.24
CA ILE A 142 6.89 -1.23 3.16
C ILE A 142 5.44 -1.66 2.94
N PRO A 143 4.44 -0.76 2.79
CA PRO A 143 3.08 -1.17 2.46
C PRO A 143 2.95 -1.89 1.11
N VAL A 144 3.83 -1.57 0.14
CA VAL A 144 3.89 -2.28 -1.14
C VAL A 144 4.45 -3.68 -0.95
N ALA A 145 5.56 -3.81 -0.20
CA ALA A 145 6.16 -5.11 0.13
C ALA A 145 5.20 -6.03 0.87
N GLU A 146 4.43 -5.49 1.81
CA GLU A 146 3.42 -6.23 2.58
C GLU A 146 2.33 -6.81 1.67
N GLN A 147 1.77 -5.99 0.80
CA GLN A 147 0.65 -6.38 -0.06
C GLN A 147 1.06 -7.29 -1.21
N SER A 148 2.29 -7.18 -1.69
CA SER A 148 2.86 -8.03 -2.74
C SER A 148 3.48 -9.32 -2.22
N GLY A 149 3.50 -9.53 -0.88
CA GLY A 149 4.13 -10.69 -0.25
C GLY A 149 5.67 -10.65 -0.21
N LEU A 150 6.27 -9.55 -0.66
CA LEU A 150 7.72 -9.36 -0.67
C LEU A 150 8.30 -9.10 0.73
N LEU A 151 7.44 -8.79 1.70
CA LEU A 151 7.87 -8.58 3.09
C LEU A 151 8.49 -9.85 3.70
N ILE A 152 8.05 -11.04 3.27
CA ILE A 152 8.58 -12.32 3.78
C ILE A 152 10.05 -12.53 3.39
N PRO A 153 10.44 -12.50 2.09
CA PRO A 153 11.84 -12.64 1.70
C PRO A 153 12.72 -11.48 2.22
N MET A 154 12.16 -10.26 2.30
CA MET A 154 12.87 -9.13 2.92
C MET A 154 13.13 -9.37 4.42
N GLY A 155 12.16 -9.90 5.14
CA GLY A 155 12.29 -10.25 6.56
C GLY A 155 13.37 -11.33 6.79
N ASP A 156 13.40 -12.36 5.97
CA ASP A 156 14.46 -13.39 6.02
C ASP A 156 15.85 -12.79 5.77
N TRP A 157 15.99 -11.92 4.78
CA TRP A 157 17.23 -11.21 4.50
C TRP A 157 17.66 -10.31 5.68
N ILE A 158 16.72 -9.55 6.28
CA ILE A 158 17.01 -8.72 7.46
C ILE A 158 17.53 -9.59 8.59
N MET A 159 16.84 -10.68 8.92
CA MET A 159 17.24 -11.57 10.02
C MET A 159 18.62 -12.18 9.79
N ARG A 160 18.92 -12.64 8.58
CA ARG A 160 20.25 -13.20 8.25
C ARG A 160 21.35 -12.14 8.34
N THR A 161 21.08 -10.92 7.87
CA THR A 161 22.04 -9.82 7.93
C THR A 161 22.33 -9.42 9.36
N GLU A 162 21.32 -9.37 10.23
CA GLU A 162 21.46 -9.02 11.64
C GLU A 162 22.19 -10.11 12.44
N ILE A 163 21.84 -11.38 12.25
CA ILE A 163 22.50 -12.51 12.91
C ILE A 163 23.96 -12.58 12.46
N GLY A 164 24.24 -12.41 11.16
CA GLY A 164 25.61 -12.40 10.64
C GLY A 164 26.48 -11.31 11.26
N ARG A 165 25.93 -10.10 11.45
CA ARG A 165 26.63 -8.98 12.09
C ARG A 165 26.82 -9.19 13.61
N ALA A 166 25.86 -9.84 14.28
CA ALA A 166 25.98 -10.15 15.70
C ALA A 166 27.08 -11.21 15.99
N SER A 167 27.22 -12.20 15.09
CA SER A 167 28.23 -13.28 15.25
C SER A 167 29.66 -12.86 14.89
N CYS A 168 29.88 -11.76 14.20
CA CYS A 168 31.21 -11.23 13.88
C CYS A 168 31.86 -10.40 15.02
N ARG A 169 31.28 -10.39 16.22
CA ARG A 169 31.77 -9.62 17.38
C ARG A 169 32.44 -10.49 18.48
N GLU A 170 32.90 -11.71 18.14
CA GLU A 170 33.80 -12.50 19.02
C GLU A 170 35.27 -12.33 18.63
#